data_a8cd841ac187504183837ce3c5a9b6c5
#
_entry.id   a8cd841ac187504183837ce3c5a9b6c5
#
_cell.length_a   1.000
_cell.length_b   1.000
_cell.length_c   1.000
_cell.angle_alpha   90.00
_cell.angle_beta   90.00
_cell.angle_gamma   90.00
#
_symmetry.space_group_name_H-M   'P 1'
#
loop_
_entity.id
_entity.type
_entity.pdbx_description
1 polymer ?
#
loop_
_entity_poly.entity_id
_entity_poly.type
_entity_poly.pdbx_seq_one_letter_code
_entity_poly.pdbx_strand_id
1 'polypeptide(L)'
;MSAASPFENKSFLQLFVAQIIALVGTGLSTIALALLAYDFALNEAGRVLGIALAIKMIAYVVFAPIIGGFVHRIPRKFFLILMDILRAIVVLTIPFINEIWHIYVLIFVLNLFSAGFKPVFQALIPDILTDEKQYGKALAYSRIAYDLENILLSLIHISEPTRQY
;
A
#
# COMPACT_ATOMS: atom_id res chain seq x y z
N MET A 1 7.16 29.74 -19.65
CA MET A 1 5.77 29.26 -19.54
C MET A 1 5.70 28.32 -18.35
N SER A 2 4.96 28.69 -17.31
CA SER A 2 4.77 27.82 -16.13
C SER A 2 3.98 26.59 -16.58
N ALA A 3 4.57 25.39 -16.44
CA ALA A 3 3.84 24.17 -16.73
C ALA A 3 2.65 24.07 -15.76
N ALA A 4 1.45 23.94 -16.30
CA ALA A 4 0.21 23.78 -15.52
C ALA A 4 0.38 22.69 -14.46
N SER A 5 -0.29 22.86 -13.32
CA SER A 5 -0.21 21.88 -12.23
C SER A 5 -0.92 20.58 -12.64
N PRO A 6 -0.36 19.38 -12.34
CA PRO A 6 -1.06 18.12 -12.59
C PRO A 6 -2.44 18.07 -11.91
N PHE A 7 -2.62 18.81 -10.81
CA PHE A 7 -3.88 18.87 -10.04
C PHE A 7 -5.00 19.66 -10.72
N GLU A 8 -4.73 20.39 -11.79
CA GLU A 8 -5.77 21.02 -12.63
C GLU A 8 -6.58 19.96 -13.40
N ASN A 9 -5.98 18.80 -13.65
CA ASN A 9 -6.69 17.68 -14.25
C ASN A 9 -7.51 16.93 -13.18
N LYS A 10 -8.83 17.02 -13.28
CA LYS A 10 -9.77 16.40 -12.34
C LYS A 10 -9.58 14.89 -12.22
N SER A 11 -9.24 14.20 -13.32
CA SER A 11 -9.02 12.76 -13.32
C SER A 11 -7.76 12.40 -12.52
N PHE A 12 -6.69 13.18 -12.68
CA PHE A 12 -5.47 12.99 -11.90
C PHE A 12 -5.71 13.30 -10.41
N LEU A 13 -6.41 14.38 -10.09
CA LEU A 13 -6.73 14.73 -8.70
C LEU A 13 -7.51 13.60 -8.00
N GLN A 14 -8.55 13.06 -8.65
CA GLN A 14 -9.32 11.93 -8.10
C GLN A 14 -8.46 10.70 -7.87
N LEU A 15 -7.59 10.37 -8.84
CA LEU A 15 -6.67 9.24 -8.76
C LEU A 15 -5.66 9.43 -7.62
N PHE A 16 -5.12 10.64 -7.46
CA PHE A 16 -4.16 10.96 -6.41
C PHE A 16 -4.79 10.92 -5.01
N VAL A 17 -6.01 11.46 -4.87
CA VAL A 17 -6.76 11.38 -3.60
C VAL A 17 -7.05 9.92 -3.24
N ALA A 18 -7.49 9.10 -4.20
CA ALA A 18 -7.69 7.67 -3.99
C ALA A 18 -6.39 6.98 -3.56
N GLN A 19 -5.25 7.33 -4.16
CA GLN A 19 -3.93 6.82 -3.75
C GLN A 19 -3.61 7.19 -2.29
N ILE A 20 -3.81 8.43 -1.88
CA ILE A 20 -3.56 8.87 -0.49
C ILE A 20 -4.43 8.08 0.49
N ILE A 21 -5.73 7.96 0.20
CA ILE A 21 -6.65 7.18 1.06
C ILE A 21 -6.20 5.72 1.15
N ALA A 22 -5.80 5.12 0.04
CA ALA A 22 -5.30 3.75 -0.01
C ALA A 22 -4.01 3.57 0.81
N LEU A 23 -3.07 4.52 0.73
CA LEU A 23 -1.82 4.49 1.51
C LEU A 23 -2.09 4.63 3.01
N VAL A 24 -2.95 5.56 3.42
CA VAL A 24 -3.37 5.71 4.82
C VAL A 24 -4.03 4.42 5.32
N GLY A 25 -4.94 3.83 4.55
CA GLY A 25 -5.58 2.56 4.88
C GLY A 25 -4.58 1.41 5.03
N THR A 26 -3.61 1.30 4.14
CA THR A 26 -2.55 0.28 4.20
C THR A 26 -1.64 0.50 5.41
N GLY A 27 -1.26 1.74 5.69
CA GLY A 27 -0.46 2.09 6.86
C GLY A 27 -1.16 1.72 8.17
N LEU A 28 -2.42 2.13 8.34
CA LEU A 28 -3.22 1.81 9.53
C LEU A 28 -3.41 0.29 9.70
N SER A 29 -3.67 -0.44 8.60
CA SER A 29 -3.80 -1.90 8.63
C SER A 29 -2.50 -2.58 9.04
N THR A 30 -1.37 -2.09 8.58
CA THR A 30 -0.04 -2.60 8.96
C THR A 30 0.20 -2.43 10.46
N ILE A 31 -0.14 -1.26 11.00
CA ILE A 31 -0.03 -0.99 12.46
C ILE A 31 -0.97 -1.89 13.25
N ALA A 32 -2.25 -1.99 12.84
CA ALA A 32 -3.22 -2.83 13.52
C ALA A 32 -2.78 -4.30 13.56
N LEU A 33 -2.26 -4.83 12.44
CA LEU A 33 -1.76 -6.20 12.37
C LEU A 33 -0.48 -6.40 13.20
N ALA A 34 0.40 -5.39 13.28
CA ALA A 34 1.59 -5.44 14.13
C ALA A 34 1.22 -5.46 15.62
N LEU A 35 0.25 -4.64 16.04
CA LEU A 35 -0.27 -4.64 17.42
C LEU A 35 -0.93 -5.97 17.77
N LEU A 36 -1.78 -6.51 16.88
CA LEU A 36 -2.39 -7.83 17.09
C LEU A 36 -1.33 -8.93 17.15
N ALA A 37 -0.28 -8.88 16.31
CA ALA A 37 0.81 -9.82 16.37
C ALA A 37 1.54 -9.77 17.70
N TYR A 38 1.71 -8.56 18.26
CA TYR A 38 2.29 -8.38 19.60
C TYR A 38 1.41 -8.99 20.70
N ASP A 39 0.09 -8.72 20.68
CA ASP A 39 -0.85 -9.22 21.68
C ASP A 39 -0.97 -10.75 21.67
N PHE A 40 -0.98 -11.37 20.49
CA PHE A 40 -1.09 -12.84 20.38
C PHE A 40 0.23 -13.59 20.61
N ALA A 41 1.37 -12.96 20.27
CA ALA A 41 2.65 -13.65 20.29
C ALA A 41 3.45 -13.47 21.61
N LEU A 42 3.09 -12.49 22.46
CA LEU A 42 3.79 -12.21 23.72
C LEU A 42 5.33 -12.24 23.55
N ASN A 43 5.96 -13.31 24.02
CA ASN A 43 7.42 -13.48 24.00
C ASN A 43 7.99 -13.77 22.58
N GLU A 44 7.16 -14.12 21.60
CA GLU A 44 7.56 -14.41 20.22
C GLU A 44 7.20 -13.29 19.22
N ALA A 45 6.80 -12.12 19.69
CA ALA A 45 6.35 -11.02 18.84
C ALA A 45 7.35 -10.64 17.73
N GLY A 46 8.64 -10.63 18.05
CA GLY A 46 9.71 -10.37 17.07
C GLY A 46 9.77 -11.41 15.95
N ARG A 47 9.54 -12.69 16.27
CA ARG A 47 9.50 -13.78 15.29
C ARG A 47 8.27 -13.64 14.37
N VAL A 48 7.11 -13.36 14.95
CA VAL A 48 5.86 -13.17 14.19
C VAL A 48 6.00 -11.97 13.25
N LEU A 49 6.55 -10.85 13.71
CA LEU A 49 6.79 -9.67 12.89
C LEU A 49 7.82 -9.94 11.79
N GLY A 50 8.89 -10.67 12.07
CA GLY A 50 9.90 -11.07 11.08
C GLY A 50 9.30 -11.92 9.95
N ILE A 51 8.47 -12.91 10.29
CA ILE A 51 7.74 -13.73 9.30
C ILE A 51 6.78 -12.86 8.49
N ALA A 52 6.05 -11.95 9.13
CA ALA A 52 5.13 -11.02 8.47
C ALA A 52 5.84 -10.14 7.43
N LEU A 53 7.02 -9.60 7.78
CA LEU A 53 7.84 -8.82 6.85
C LEU A 53 8.38 -9.68 5.69
N ALA A 54 8.78 -10.92 5.94
CA ALA A 54 9.21 -11.85 4.89
C ALA A 54 8.05 -12.15 3.91
N ILE A 55 6.85 -12.42 4.42
CA ILE A 55 5.63 -12.62 3.63
C ILE A 55 5.33 -11.39 2.77
N LYS A 56 5.41 -10.18 3.35
CA LYS A 56 5.25 -8.92 2.62
C LYS A 56 6.24 -8.82 1.47
N MET A 57 7.52 -9.07 1.71
CA MET A 57 8.56 -9.00 0.68
C MET A 57 8.33 -10.02 -0.44
N ILE A 58 7.98 -11.26 -0.10
CA ILE A 58 7.65 -12.29 -1.08
C ILE A 58 6.46 -11.84 -1.94
N ALA A 59 5.38 -11.33 -1.33
CA ALA A 59 4.23 -10.84 -2.06
C ALA A 59 4.63 -9.75 -3.08
N TYR A 60 5.42 -8.76 -2.67
CA TYR A 60 5.84 -7.68 -3.57
C TYR A 60 6.78 -8.16 -4.68
N VAL A 61 7.80 -8.95 -4.34
CA VAL A 61 8.81 -9.40 -5.32
C VAL A 61 8.21 -10.32 -6.37
N VAL A 62 7.30 -11.21 -5.96
CA VAL A 62 6.69 -12.19 -6.88
C VAL A 62 5.55 -11.57 -7.68
N PHE A 63 4.63 -10.88 -7.02
CA PHE A 63 3.37 -10.47 -7.67
C PHE A 63 3.45 -9.12 -8.39
N ALA A 64 4.29 -8.17 -7.97
CA ALA A 64 4.39 -6.90 -8.66
C ALA A 64 4.84 -7.03 -10.14
N PRO A 65 5.85 -7.84 -10.50
CA PRO A 65 6.22 -8.05 -11.88
C PRO A 65 5.14 -8.78 -12.70
N ILE A 66 4.50 -9.79 -12.07
CA ILE A 66 3.43 -10.56 -12.72
C ILE A 66 2.27 -9.63 -13.08
N ILE A 67 1.80 -8.83 -12.12
CA ILE A 67 0.70 -7.90 -12.33
C ILE A 67 1.10 -6.84 -13.34
N GLY A 68 2.33 -6.30 -13.26
CA GLY A 68 2.86 -5.35 -14.24
C GLY A 68 2.83 -5.88 -15.68
N GLY A 69 3.10 -7.18 -15.88
CA GLY A 69 3.03 -7.82 -17.18
C GLY A 69 1.60 -8.00 -17.73
N PHE A 70 0.61 -8.19 -16.84
CA PHE A 70 -0.78 -8.40 -17.23
C PHE A 70 -1.62 -7.12 -17.33
N VAL A 71 -1.14 -6.02 -16.78
CA VAL A 71 -1.87 -4.74 -16.66
C VAL A 71 -2.34 -4.17 -17.99
N HIS A 72 -1.66 -4.50 -19.09
CA HIS A 72 -2.03 -4.02 -20.44
C HIS A 72 -3.32 -4.66 -20.98
N ARG A 73 -3.80 -5.75 -20.37
CA ARG A 73 -4.99 -6.50 -20.82
C ARG A 73 -6.28 -6.10 -20.11
N ILE A 74 -6.18 -5.31 -19.03
CA ILE A 74 -7.31 -4.96 -18.18
C ILE A 74 -7.42 -3.42 -18.13
N PRO A 75 -8.65 -2.85 -18.09
CA PRO A 75 -8.85 -1.43 -17.88
C PRO A 75 -8.20 -1.01 -16.54
N ARG A 76 -7.10 -0.25 -16.60
CA ARG A 76 -6.27 0.10 -15.44
C ARG A 76 -7.07 0.72 -14.30
N LYS A 77 -8.03 1.60 -14.64
CA LYS A 77 -8.91 2.24 -13.65
C LYS A 77 -9.77 1.21 -12.90
N PHE A 78 -10.37 0.26 -13.64
CA PHE A 78 -11.18 -0.79 -13.04
C PHE A 78 -10.35 -1.69 -12.12
N PHE A 79 -9.12 -2.04 -12.56
CA PHE A 79 -8.20 -2.84 -11.75
C PHE A 79 -7.87 -2.16 -10.42
N LEU A 80 -7.54 -0.85 -10.43
CA LEU A 80 -7.24 -0.11 -9.19
C LEU A 80 -8.42 -0.09 -8.24
N ILE A 81 -9.63 0.20 -8.74
CA ILE A 81 -10.85 0.21 -7.91
C ILE A 81 -11.11 -1.18 -7.32
N LEU A 82 -10.98 -2.23 -8.13
CA LEU A 82 -11.16 -3.61 -7.66
C LEU A 82 -10.17 -3.97 -6.55
N MET A 83 -8.88 -3.61 -6.71
CA MET A 83 -7.86 -3.86 -5.69
C MET A 83 -8.16 -3.11 -4.39
N ASP A 84 -8.66 -1.87 -4.47
CA ASP A 84 -9.02 -1.09 -3.28
C ASP A 84 -10.24 -1.68 -2.56
N ILE A 85 -11.26 -2.13 -3.30
CA ILE A 85 -12.42 -2.80 -2.73
C ILE A 85 -12.00 -4.11 -2.04
N LEU A 86 -11.18 -4.93 -2.70
CA LEU A 86 -10.70 -6.18 -2.12
C LEU A 86 -9.88 -5.93 -0.84
N ARG A 87 -9.02 -4.92 -0.83
CA ARG A 87 -8.29 -4.52 0.38
C ARG A 87 -9.24 -4.07 1.50
N ALA A 88 -10.25 -3.27 1.18
CA ALA A 88 -11.23 -2.82 2.16
C ALA A 88 -11.98 -4.02 2.79
N ILE A 89 -12.38 -4.99 1.98
CA ILE A 89 -13.03 -6.22 2.48
C ILE A 89 -12.08 -6.97 3.43
N VAL A 90 -10.82 -7.14 3.05
CA VAL A 90 -9.82 -7.83 3.89
C VAL A 90 -9.60 -7.08 5.21
N VAL A 91 -9.52 -5.74 5.19
CA VAL A 91 -9.38 -4.93 6.41
C VAL A 91 -10.57 -5.11 7.35
N LEU A 92 -11.79 -5.24 6.83
CA LEU A 92 -12.99 -5.49 7.63
C LEU A 92 -12.97 -6.86 8.36
N THR A 93 -12.11 -7.79 7.96
CA THR A 93 -11.93 -9.07 8.67
C THR A 93 -10.98 -8.99 9.85
N ILE A 94 -10.20 -7.91 10.01
CA ILE A 94 -9.23 -7.74 11.11
C ILE A 94 -9.86 -7.94 12.51
N PRO A 95 -11.05 -7.41 12.82
CA PRO A 95 -11.67 -7.61 14.13
C PRO A 95 -12.03 -9.07 14.47
N PHE A 96 -12.05 -9.96 13.50
CA PHE A 96 -12.40 -11.37 13.66
C PHE A 96 -11.18 -12.29 13.76
N ILE A 97 -9.98 -11.71 13.90
CA ILE A 97 -8.74 -12.47 14.06
C ILE A 97 -8.69 -13.06 15.48
N ASN A 98 -8.54 -14.38 15.57
CA ASN A 98 -8.42 -15.11 16.81
C ASN A 98 -7.11 -15.90 16.96
N GLU A 99 -6.32 -16.01 15.87
CA GLU A 99 -5.11 -16.81 15.84
C GLU A 99 -4.00 -16.14 15.00
N ILE A 100 -2.74 -16.43 15.32
CA ILE A 100 -1.56 -15.84 14.67
C ILE A 100 -1.52 -16.13 13.15
N TRP A 101 -1.95 -17.34 12.73
CA TRP A 101 -1.92 -17.68 11.32
C TRP A 101 -2.88 -16.83 10.46
N HIS A 102 -4.00 -16.35 11.04
CA HIS A 102 -4.89 -15.39 10.37
C HIS A 102 -4.15 -14.09 10.05
N ILE A 103 -3.26 -13.62 10.95
CA ILE A 103 -2.43 -12.43 10.73
C ILE A 103 -1.54 -12.63 9.50
N TYR A 104 -0.88 -13.79 9.38
CA TYR A 104 -0.02 -14.09 8.23
C TYR A 104 -0.81 -14.10 6.91
N VAL A 105 -1.98 -14.73 6.89
CA VAL A 105 -2.85 -14.78 5.72
C VAL A 105 -3.31 -13.37 5.33
N LEU A 106 -3.76 -12.55 6.30
CA LEU A 106 -4.19 -11.19 6.03
C LEU A 106 -3.05 -10.32 5.50
N ILE A 107 -1.87 -10.40 6.09
CA ILE A 107 -0.68 -9.69 5.62
C ILE A 107 -0.35 -10.09 4.18
N PHE A 108 -0.38 -11.38 3.88
CA PHE A 108 -0.14 -11.87 2.52
C PHE A 108 -1.16 -11.29 1.53
N VAL A 109 -2.45 -11.42 1.82
CA VAL A 109 -3.53 -10.99 0.93
C VAL A 109 -3.56 -9.47 0.75
N LEU A 110 -3.38 -8.69 1.83
CA LEU A 110 -3.29 -7.23 1.75
C LEU A 110 -2.12 -6.78 0.89
N ASN A 111 -0.95 -7.41 1.06
CA ASN A 111 0.23 -7.05 0.29
C ASN A 111 0.15 -7.56 -1.15
N LEU A 112 -0.52 -8.68 -1.41
CA LEU A 112 -0.81 -9.15 -2.76
C LEU A 112 -1.60 -8.10 -3.56
N PHE A 113 -2.69 -7.58 -2.99
CA PHE A 113 -3.49 -6.54 -3.63
C PHE A 113 -2.75 -5.20 -3.72
N SER A 114 -1.89 -4.89 -2.75
CA SER A 114 -1.08 -3.67 -2.75
C SER A 114 0.07 -3.71 -3.76
N ALA A 115 0.65 -4.89 -4.01
CA ALA A 115 1.78 -5.05 -4.92
C ALA A 115 1.46 -4.65 -6.37
N GLY A 116 0.21 -4.85 -6.79
CA GLY A 116 -0.25 -4.45 -8.12
C GLY A 116 -0.60 -2.97 -8.25
N PHE A 117 -0.88 -2.28 -7.14
CA PHE A 117 -1.36 -0.90 -7.20
C PHE A 117 -0.33 0.05 -7.79
N LYS A 118 0.91 0.02 -7.30
CA LYS A 118 1.97 0.94 -7.72
C LYS A 118 2.30 0.88 -9.22
N PRO A 119 2.59 -0.30 -9.82
CA PRO A 119 2.88 -0.37 -11.25
C PRO A 119 1.69 0.02 -12.11
N VAL A 120 0.46 -0.34 -11.72
CA VAL A 120 -0.75 0.03 -12.46
C VAL A 120 -1.05 1.52 -12.38
N PHE A 121 -0.89 2.11 -11.20
CA PHE A 121 -1.03 3.55 -10.99
C PHE A 121 -0.05 4.33 -11.86
N GLN A 122 1.23 3.97 -11.85
CA GLN A 122 2.26 4.61 -12.67
C GLN A 122 1.99 4.45 -14.17
N ALA A 123 1.46 3.31 -14.60
CA ALA A 123 1.09 3.08 -15.97
C ALA A 123 -0.16 3.88 -16.42
N LEU A 124 -1.03 4.28 -15.47
CA LEU A 124 -2.23 5.07 -15.77
C LEU A 124 -1.96 6.56 -15.89
N ILE A 125 -0.91 7.09 -15.24
CA ILE A 125 -0.59 8.52 -15.26
C ILE A 125 -0.40 9.06 -16.67
N PRO A 126 0.38 8.44 -17.60
CA PRO A 126 0.56 8.95 -18.94
C PRO A 126 -0.71 8.91 -19.79
N ASP A 127 -1.67 8.03 -19.47
CA ASP A 127 -2.98 8.02 -20.15
C ASP A 127 -3.83 9.25 -19.81
N ILE A 128 -3.57 9.86 -18.64
CA ILE A 128 -4.33 11.01 -18.10
C ILE A 128 -3.60 12.33 -18.38
N LEU A 129 -2.28 12.32 -18.28
CA LEU A 129 -1.41 13.49 -18.45
C LEU A 129 -0.53 13.30 -19.67
N THR A 130 -0.87 13.98 -20.76
CA THR A 130 -0.16 13.90 -22.02
C THR A 130 1.08 14.80 -22.08
N ASP A 131 1.17 15.82 -21.21
CA ASP A 131 2.33 16.70 -21.10
C ASP A 131 3.43 16.04 -20.26
N GLU A 132 4.61 15.85 -20.84
CA GLU A 132 5.77 15.21 -20.20
C GLU A 132 6.19 15.89 -18.88
N LYS A 133 6.07 17.23 -18.81
CA LYS A 133 6.40 17.98 -17.58
C LYS A 133 5.38 17.75 -16.48
N GLN A 134 4.10 17.65 -16.83
CA GLN A 134 3.04 17.32 -15.87
C GLN A 134 3.18 15.88 -15.38
N TYR A 135 3.51 14.94 -16.29
CA TYR A 135 3.79 13.56 -15.96
C TYR A 135 4.94 13.42 -14.94
N GLY A 136 6.07 14.10 -15.17
CA GLY A 136 7.20 14.09 -14.25
C GLY A 136 6.85 14.60 -12.86
N LYS A 137 6.07 15.71 -12.77
CA LYS A 137 5.57 16.22 -11.48
C LYS A 137 4.61 15.25 -10.80
N ALA A 138 3.71 14.62 -11.55
CA ALA A 138 2.75 13.65 -11.02
C ALA A 138 3.46 12.43 -10.41
N LEU A 139 4.49 11.91 -11.06
CA LEU A 139 5.34 10.84 -10.52
C LEU A 139 6.06 11.27 -9.24
N ALA A 140 6.60 12.49 -9.21
CA ALA A 140 7.27 13.03 -8.04
C ALA A 140 6.31 13.13 -6.84
N TYR A 141 5.10 13.66 -7.03
CA TYR A 141 4.08 13.72 -5.97
C TYR A 141 3.64 12.33 -5.49
N SER A 142 3.45 11.39 -6.41
CA SER A 142 3.13 10.00 -6.06
C SER A 142 4.25 9.38 -5.22
N ARG A 143 5.52 9.61 -5.58
CA ARG A 143 6.67 9.11 -4.82
C ARG A 143 6.75 9.71 -3.42
N ILE A 144 6.55 11.03 -3.31
CA ILE A 144 6.51 11.72 -2.00
C ILE A 144 5.42 11.12 -1.11
N ALA A 145 4.24 10.79 -1.67
CA ALA A 145 3.16 10.17 -0.90
C ALA A 145 3.57 8.80 -0.33
N TYR A 146 4.25 7.95 -1.11
CA TYR A 146 4.80 6.68 -0.63
C TYR A 146 5.91 6.85 0.41
N ASP A 147 6.79 7.84 0.21
CA ASP A 147 7.89 8.11 1.13
C ASP A 147 7.36 8.63 2.47
N LEU A 148 6.32 9.48 2.45
CA LEU A 148 5.63 9.93 3.66
C LEU A 148 4.95 8.77 4.43
N GLU A 149 4.30 7.83 3.74
CA GLU A 149 3.77 6.62 4.38
C GLU A 149 4.88 5.85 5.10
N ASN A 150 6.02 5.62 4.44
CA ASN A 150 7.14 4.89 5.02
C ASN A 150 7.75 5.63 6.23
N ILE A 151 7.86 6.96 6.17
CA ILE A 151 8.35 7.78 7.29
C ILE A 151 7.38 7.70 8.48
N LEU A 152 6.08 7.82 8.24
CA LEU A 152 5.07 7.71 9.30
C LEU A 152 5.12 6.34 9.97
N LEU A 153 5.23 5.26 9.19
CA LEU A 153 5.39 3.90 9.73
C LEU A 153 6.69 3.75 10.54
N SER A 154 7.79 4.34 10.08
CA SER A 154 9.08 4.33 10.78
C SER A 154 9.02 5.10 12.11
N LEU A 155 8.37 6.27 12.13
CA LEU A 155 8.21 7.08 13.34
C LEU A 155 7.39 6.35 14.42
N ILE A 156 6.36 5.61 14.02
CA ILE A 156 5.55 4.80 14.95
C ILE A 156 6.40 3.69 15.57
N HIS A 157 7.26 3.04 14.80
CA HIS A 157 8.19 2.02 15.31
C HIS A 157 9.23 2.59 16.30
N ILE A 158 9.66 3.84 16.10
CA ILE A 158 10.64 4.52 16.99
C ILE A 158 9.95 5.06 18.25
N SER A 159 8.68 5.46 18.17
CA SER A 159 7.94 6.02 19.31
C SER A 159 7.40 4.96 20.28
N GLU A 160 7.47 3.67 19.92
CA GLU A 160 7.26 2.59 20.90
C GLU A 160 8.48 2.56 21.84
N PRO A 161 8.36 3.08 23.08
CA PRO A 161 9.48 2.99 24.00
C PRO A 161 9.74 1.51 24.24
N THR A 162 10.94 1.06 23.93
CA THR A 162 11.49 -0.18 24.42
C THR A 162 11.27 -0.20 25.95
N ARG A 163 10.18 -0.77 26.41
CA ARG A 163 10.08 -1.22 27.79
C ARG A 163 11.04 -2.40 27.94
N GLN A 164 12.31 -2.04 28.03
CA GLN A 164 13.30 -2.89 28.64
C GLN A 164 13.02 -2.83 30.15
N TYR A 165 12.38 -3.86 30.67
CA TYR A 165 12.50 -4.33 32.03
C TYR A 165 12.43 -5.84 32.02
#